data_b848b839cabd981152c4289ab873c1a7
#
_entry.id   b848b839cabd981152c4289ab873c1a7
#
_cell.length_a   1.000
_cell.length_b   1.000
_cell.length_c   1.000
_cell.angle_alpha   90.00
_cell.angle_beta   90.00
_cell.angle_gamma   90.00
#
_symmetry.space_group_name_H-M   'P 1'
#
loop_
_entity.id
_entity.type
_entity.pdbx_description
1 polymer ?
#
loop_
_entity_poly.entity_id
_entity_poly.type
_entity_poly.pdbx_seq_one_letter_code
_entity_poly.pdbx_strand_id
1 'polypeptide(L)'
;RDVRDLLNVKDIRLFNMFLKLCAGRIGSVFNASEIAGEIGVSSKTIQAWVSILQASYVVYLLPPYFENSRKRLTKSPKMYFCDTGLACTLLGIESAEQLAFDKMRGHLFENLIVVELLKRRLNEGKESNLYFYRDSNQNEVDILVNNGSSLDAIEVKSAMTYNPSFEKALLKVNEWVNPPVGKRT
;
A
#
# COMPACT_ATOMS: atom_id res chain seq x y z
N ARG A 1 18.72 -17.24 -3.19
CA ARG A 1 19.70 -16.19 -2.82
C ARG A 1 19.02 -15.28 -1.82
N ASP A 2 19.56 -15.14 -0.63
CA ASP A 2 18.93 -14.38 0.45
C ASP A 2 18.95 -12.89 0.11
N VAL A 3 17.81 -12.19 0.30
CA VAL A 3 17.70 -10.73 0.11
C VAL A 3 18.76 -9.99 0.96
N ARG A 4 19.11 -10.55 2.11
CA ARG A 4 20.15 -10.04 3.02
C ARG A 4 21.55 -10.00 2.38
N ASP A 5 21.88 -10.97 1.54
CA ASP A 5 23.14 -11.03 0.79
C ASP A 5 23.23 -9.94 -0.27
N LEU A 6 22.09 -9.56 -0.87
CA LEU A 6 22.01 -8.50 -1.85
C LEU A 6 22.19 -7.11 -1.24
N LEU A 7 21.82 -6.95 0.04
CA LEU A 7 21.82 -5.67 0.75
C LEU A 7 23.16 -5.32 1.39
N ASN A 8 24.09 -6.28 1.52
CA ASN A 8 25.27 -6.10 2.38
C ASN A 8 24.84 -5.52 3.75
N VAL A 9 23.75 -6.08 4.34
CA VAL A 9 23.16 -5.59 5.58
C VAL A 9 24.14 -5.86 6.72
N LYS A 10 24.85 -4.81 7.13
CA LYS A 10 25.82 -4.90 8.24
C LYS A 10 25.15 -5.17 9.58
N ASP A 11 23.88 -4.82 9.74
CA ASP A 11 23.09 -5.07 10.96
C ASP A 11 21.72 -5.68 10.62
N ILE A 12 21.65 -7.01 10.72
CA ILE A 12 20.43 -7.81 10.50
C ILE A 12 19.31 -7.41 11.49
N ARG A 13 19.67 -6.99 12.70
CA ARG A 13 18.72 -6.58 13.72
C ARG A 13 17.97 -5.31 13.29
N LEU A 14 18.68 -4.31 12.79
CA LEU A 14 18.06 -3.07 12.28
C LEU A 14 17.19 -3.34 11.06
N PHE A 15 17.61 -4.25 10.18
CA PHE A 15 16.79 -4.64 9.03
C PHE A 15 15.50 -5.36 9.44
N ASN A 16 15.56 -6.27 10.42
CA ASN A 16 14.36 -6.93 10.94
C ASN A 16 13.42 -5.92 11.62
N MET A 17 13.95 -4.94 12.34
CA MET A 17 13.18 -3.85 12.92
C MET A 17 12.49 -3.02 11.82
N PHE A 18 13.22 -2.70 10.74
CA PHE A 18 12.67 -2.03 9.57
C PHE A 18 11.48 -2.81 8.95
N LEU A 19 11.61 -4.13 8.75
CA LEU A 19 10.53 -4.96 8.22
C LEU A 19 9.28 -4.92 9.11
N LYS A 20 9.44 -5.01 10.44
CA LYS A 20 8.32 -4.91 11.39
C LYS A 20 7.65 -3.54 11.37
N LEU A 21 8.44 -2.46 11.27
CA LEU A 21 7.91 -1.11 11.14
C LEU A 21 7.13 -0.92 9.83
N CYS A 22 7.62 -1.49 8.72
CA CYS A 22 6.90 -1.50 7.45
C CYS A 22 5.57 -2.26 7.56
N ALA A 23 5.55 -3.43 8.22
CA ALA A 23 4.33 -4.20 8.42
C ALA A 23 3.29 -3.44 9.26
N GLY A 24 3.73 -2.71 10.29
CA GLY A 24 2.85 -1.84 11.09
C GLY A 24 2.31 -0.61 10.35
N ARG A 25 2.79 -0.35 9.12
CA ARG A 25 2.42 0.81 8.29
C ARG A 25 1.83 0.42 6.93
N ILE A 26 1.36 -0.82 6.79
CA ILE A 26 0.66 -1.29 5.58
C ILE A 26 -0.50 -0.34 5.26
N GLY A 27 -0.66 0.01 3.97
CA GLY A 27 -1.70 0.92 3.49
C GLY A 27 -1.47 2.40 3.85
N SER A 28 -0.40 2.71 4.57
CA SER A 28 -0.02 4.10 4.89
C SER A 28 0.96 4.66 3.84
N VAL A 29 0.96 5.99 3.72
CA VAL A 29 1.93 6.68 2.86
C VAL A 29 3.34 6.46 3.39
N PHE A 30 4.22 5.95 2.54
CA PHE A 30 5.59 5.63 2.90
C PHE A 30 6.43 6.88 3.15
N ASN A 31 7.04 6.96 4.33
CA ASN A 31 7.94 8.03 4.74
C ASN A 31 9.29 7.47 5.20
N ALA A 32 10.29 7.50 4.30
CA ALA A 32 11.62 6.97 4.58
C ALA A 32 12.33 7.72 5.72
N SER A 33 12.09 9.03 5.87
CA SER A 33 12.75 9.86 6.91
C SER A 33 12.22 9.54 8.30
N GLU A 34 10.92 9.29 8.43
CA GLU A 34 10.28 8.90 9.68
C GLU A 34 10.82 7.53 10.15
N ILE A 35 10.79 6.53 9.28
CA ILE A 35 11.31 5.19 9.60
C ILE A 35 12.80 5.23 9.93
N ALA A 36 13.58 6.03 9.21
CA ALA A 36 15.01 6.22 9.45
C ALA A 36 15.30 6.78 10.85
N GLY A 37 14.50 7.76 11.28
CA GLY A 37 14.60 8.34 12.63
C GLY A 37 14.31 7.32 13.74
N GLU A 38 13.31 6.46 13.55
CA GLU A 38 12.94 5.42 14.53
C GLU A 38 14.00 4.31 14.65
N ILE A 39 14.67 3.97 13.55
CA ILE A 39 15.67 2.89 13.50
C ILE A 39 17.08 3.39 13.86
N GLY A 40 17.34 4.70 13.68
CA GLY A 40 18.67 5.28 13.87
C GLY A 40 19.60 5.09 12.67
N VAL A 41 19.04 5.09 11.43
CA VAL A 41 19.80 5.02 10.18
C VAL A 41 19.49 6.22 9.27
N SER A 42 20.19 6.34 8.14
CA SER A 42 19.88 7.39 7.17
C SER A 42 18.62 7.07 6.35
N SER A 43 17.87 8.09 5.92
CA SER A 43 16.75 7.90 4.98
C SER A 43 17.21 7.28 3.65
N LYS A 44 18.45 7.53 3.23
CA LYS A 44 19.06 6.91 2.05
C LYS A 44 19.21 5.39 2.24
N THR A 45 19.55 4.93 3.46
CA THR A 45 19.62 3.50 3.81
C THR A 45 18.22 2.87 3.68
N ILE A 46 17.18 3.51 4.22
CA ILE A 46 15.79 3.04 4.12
C ILE A 46 15.34 2.95 2.66
N GLN A 47 15.63 3.96 1.85
CA GLN A 47 15.31 3.94 0.41
C GLN A 47 16.00 2.78 -0.32
N ALA A 48 17.29 2.52 -0.02
CA ALA A 48 18.01 1.39 -0.58
C ALA A 48 17.38 0.04 -0.18
N TRP A 49 17.01 -0.13 1.09
CA TRP A 49 16.33 -1.33 1.57
C TRP A 49 14.98 -1.55 0.89
N VAL A 50 14.16 -0.50 0.78
CA VAL A 50 12.85 -0.58 0.08
C VAL A 50 13.04 -0.93 -1.38
N SER A 51 14.00 -0.32 -2.09
CA SER A 51 14.27 -0.61 -3.50
C SER A 51 14.58 -2.09 -3.74
N ILE A 52 15.32 -2.73 -2.83
CA ILE A 52 15.62 -4.16 -2.93
C ILE A 52 14.40 -5.02 -2.58
N LEU A 53 13.62 -4.64 -1.55
CA LEU A 53 12.37 -5.34 -1.24
C LEU A 53 11.38 -5.29 -2.41
N GLN A 54 11.32 -4.16 -3.14
CA GLN A 54 10.53 -4.06 -4.37
C GLN A 54 11.08 -4.96 -5.49
N ALA A 55 12.39 -4.91 -5.75
CA ALA A 55 13.03 -5.72 -6.78
C ALA A 55 12.93 -7.23 -6.49
N SER A 56 12.78 -7.61 -5.23
CA SER A 56 12.59 -8.99 -4.78
C SER A 56 11.13 -9.39 -4.60
N TYR A 57 10.18 -8.53 -4.99
CA TYR A 57 8.73 -8.76 -4.82
C TYR A 57 8.30 -9.07 -3.38
N VAL A 58 9.01 -8.53 -2.40
CA VAL A 58 8.60 -8.60 -0.99
C VAL A 58 7.58 -7.52 -0.67
N VAL A 59 7.79 -6.31 -1.21
CA VAL A 59 6.85 -5.19 -1.08
C VAL A 59 6.46 -4.62 -2.44
N TYR A 60 5.26 -4.07 -2.48
CA TYR A 60 4.74 -3.29 -3.59
C TYR A 60 4.48 -1.86 -3.11
N LEU A 61 4.94 -0.88 -3.86
CA LEU A 61 4.62 0.52 -3.64
C LEU A 61 3.52 0.96 -4.60
N LEU A 62 2.32 1.15 -4.07
CA LEU A 62 1.17 1.67 -4.82
C LEU A 62 1.36 3.17 -5.04
N PRO A 63 1.52 3.64 -6.29
CA PRO A 63 1.72 5.05 -6.56
C PRO A 63 0.43 5.85 -6.36
N PRO A 64 0.54 7.14 -6.02
CA PRO A 64 -0.61 8.04 -6.04
C PRO A 64 -1.04 8.34 -7.49
N TYR A 65 -2.34 8.57 -7.69
CA TYR A 65 -2.89 9.01 -8.96
C TYR A 65 -2.71 10.52 -9.13
N PHE A 66 -2.14 10.92 -10.25
CA PHE A 66 -1.95 12.33 -10.63
C PHE A 66 -2.61 12.62 -11.97
N GLU A 67 -3.61 13.46 -11.99
CA GLU A 67 -4.20 13.97 -13.22
C GLU A 67 -3.39 15.16 -13.80
N ASN A 68 -2.90 16.01 -12.93
CA ASN A 68 -2.14 17.21 -13.31
C ASN A 68 -1.15 17.61 -12.21
N SER A 69 0.06 18.00 -12.61
CA SER A 69 1.17 18.45 -11.76
C SER A 69 0.90 19.71 -10.90
N ARG A 70 -0.29 20.32 -11.03
CA ARG A 70 -0.65 21.58 -10.37
C ARG A 70 -1.38 21.42 -9.03
N LYS A 71 -1.98 20.27 -8.73
CA LYS A 71 -2.62 20.02 -7.42
C LYS A 71 -1.58 19.52 -6.42
N ARG A 72 -1.63 20.01 -5.17
CA ARG A 72 -0.82 19.48 -4.06
C ARG A 72 -1.36 18.11 -3.63
N LEU A 73 -0.99 17.08 -4.38
CA LEU A 73 -1.32 15.70 -4.06
C LEU A 73 -0.17 15.08 -3.25
N THR A 74 -0.49 14.05 -2.50
CA THR A 74 0.52 13.22 -1.84
C THR A 74 1.44 12.62 -2.91
N LYS A 75 2.75 12.90 -2.81
CA LYS A 75 3.74 12.41 -3.79
C LYS A 75 4.32 11.05 -3.45
N SER A 76 4.28 10.66 -2.18
CA SER A 76 4.84 9.39 -1.71
C SER A 76 3.84 8.26 -1.91
N PRO A 77 4.30 7.05 -2.28
CA PRO A 77 3.45 5.89 -2.46
C PRO A 77 2.93 5.32 -1.13
N LYS A 78 1.87 4.51 -1.16
CA LYS A 78 1.48 3.61 -0.07
C LYS A 78 2.27 2.30 -0.18
N MET A 79 2.61 1.68 0.95
CA MET A 79 3.36 0.42 0.98
C MET A 79 2.46 -0.76 1.30
N TYR A 80 2.64 -1.87 0.56
CA TYR A 80 1.97 -3.15 0.75
C TYR A 80 2.97 -4.30 0.67
N PHE A 81 2.70 -5.41 1.36
CA PHE A 81 3.48 -6.63 1.25
C PHE A 81 2.88 -7.54 0.19
N CYS A 82 3.69 -8.07 -0.73
CA CYS A 82 3.24 -8.98 -1.78
C CYS A 82 2.74 -10.33 -1.24
N ASP A 83 3.08 -10.65 0.01
CA ASP A 83 2.57 -11.78 0.77
C ASP A 83 1.94 -11.27 2.08
N THR A 84 0.61 -11.36 2.19
CA THR A 84 -0.12 -10.96 3.39
C THR A 84 0.20 -11.85 4.60
N GLY A 85 0.56 -13.13 4.38
CA GLY A 85 1.01 -14.03 5.44
C GLY A 85 2.34 -13.60 6.06
N LEU A 86 3.29 -13.14 5.23
CA LEU A 86 4.53 -12.55 5.72
C LEU A 86 4.25 -11.31 6.59
N ALA A 87 3.33 -10.44 6.14
CA ALA A 87 2.93 -9.28 6.93
C ALA A 87 2.32 -9.67 8.28
N CYS A 88 1.43 -10.66 8.32
CA CYS A 88 0.87 -11.21 9.56
C CYS A 88 1.98 -11.72 10.50
N THR A 89 2.93 -12.49 9.97
CA THR A 89 4.07 -13.03 10.74
C THR A 89 4.92 -11.91 11.35
N LEU A 90 5.22 -10.85 10.58
CA LEU A 90 5.98 -9.70 11.06
C LEU A 90 5.25 -8.91 12.16
N LEU A 91 3.92 -8.93 12.15
CA LEU A 91 3.04 -8.32 13.15
C LEU A 91 2.82 -9.22 14.38
N GLY A 92 3.27 -10.49 14.34
CA GLY A 92 3.04 -11.47 15.40
C GLY A 92 1.61 -12.02 15.42
N ILE A 93 0.90 -11.99 14.29
CA ILE A 93 -0.44 -12.56 14.12
C ILE A 93 -0.29 -14.01 13.66
N GLU A 94 -0.67 -14.96 14.49
CA GLU A 94 -0.44 -16.39 14.29
C GLU A 94 -1.69 -17.20 13.95
N SER A 95 -2.89 -16.61 14.13
CA SER A 95 -4.16 -17.30 13.84
C SER A 95 -5.22 -16.38 13.27
N ALA A 96 -6.22 -16.97 12.62
CA ALA A 96 -7.38 -16.26 12.09
C ALA A 96 -8.22 -15.60 13.20
N GLU A 97 -8.31 -16.26 14.35
CA GLU A 97 -9.03 -15.74 15.54
C GLU A 97 -8.33 -14.47 16.05
N GLN A 98 -6.99 -14.49 16.13
CA GLN A 98 -6.22 -13.32 16.53
C GLN A 98 -6.40 -12.18 15.52
N LEU A 99 -6.32 -12.47 14.21
CA LEU A 99 -6.54 -11.48 13.15
C LEU A 99 -7.93 -10.84 13.23
N ALA A 100 -8.98 -11.61 13.57
CA ALA A 100 -10.34 -11.11 13.64
C ALA A 100 -10.53 -9.91 14.58
N PHE A 101 -9.71 -9.82 15.63
CA PHE A 101 -9.75 -8.75 16.63
C PHE A 101 -8.55 -7.80 16.57
N ASP A 102 -7.60 -8.03 15.64
CA ASP A 102 -6.43 -7.19 15.53
C ASP A 102 -6.75 -5.84 14.87
N LYS A 103 -6.14 -4.77 15.38
CA LYS A 103 -6.29 -3.42 14.85
C LYS A 103 -5.80 -3.29 13.39
N MET A 104 -4.88 -4.14 12.96
CA MET A 104 -4.35 -4.17 11.61
C MET A 104 -5.22 -4.96 10.62
N ARG A 105 -6.32 -5.58 11.07
CA ARG A 105 -7.22 -6.37 10.21
C ARG A 105 -7.67 -5.61 8.96
N GLY A 106 -8.06 -4.34 9.11
CA GLY A 106 -8.49 -3.50 7.99
C GLY A 106 -7.37 -3.30 6.97
N HIS A 107 -6.19 -2.94 7.43
CA HIS A 107 -5.01 -2.73 6.60
C HIS A 107 -4.52 -4.02 5.94
N LEU A 108 -4.57 -5.15 6.63
CA LEU A 108 -4.21 -6.45 6.07
C LEU A 108 -5.22 -6.92 5.01
N PHE A 109 -6.51 -6.61 5.19
CA PHE A 109 -7.53 -6.88 4.19
C PHE A 109 -7.35 -5.99 2.95
N GLU A 110 -7.08 -4.70 3.14
CA GLU A 110 -6.73 -3.79 2.02
C GLU A 110 -5.48 -4.30 1.29
N ASN A 111 -4.43 -4.73 2.04
CA ASN A 111 -3.23 -5.33 1.47
C ASN A 111 -3.56 -6.54 0.58
N LEU A 112 -4.40 -7.44 1.07
CA LEU A 112 -4.83 -8.62 0.31
C LEU A 112 -5.49 -8.21 -1.01
N ILE A 113 -6.43 -7.27 -0.99
CA ILE A 113 -7.15 -6.82 -2.19
C ILE A 113 -6.20 -6.15 -3.19
N VAL A 114 -5.32 -5.23 -2.74
CA VAL A 114 -4.33 -4.56 -3.61
C VAL A 114 -3.43 -5.58 -4.29
N VAL A 115 -2.92 -6.56 -3.53
CA VAL A 115 -1.98 -7.57 -4.05
C VAL A 115 -2.68 -8.56 -4.99
N GLU A 116 -3.90 -8.96 -4.73
CA GLU A 116 -4.65 -9.83 -5.65
C GLU A 116 -4.98 -9.11 -6.98
N LEU A 117 -5.32 -7.82 -6.95
CA LEU A 117 -5.48 -7.03 -8.17
C LEU A 117 -4.15 -6.89 -8.94
N LEU A 118 -3.04 -6.66 -8.24
CA LEU A 118 -1.70 -6.63 -8.84
C LEU A 118 -1.34 -7.96 -9.49
N LYS A 119 -1.47 -9.08 -8.75
CA LYS A 119 -1.17 -10.44 -9.25
C LYS A 119 -1.99 -10.78 -10.49
N ARG A 120 -3.30 -10.46 -10.47
CA ARG A 120 -4.15 -10.67 -11.64
C ARG A 120 -3.59 -9.96 -12.87
N ARG A 121 -3.17 -8.69 -12.71
CA ARG A 121 -2.62 -7.89 -13.81
C ARG A 121 -1.30 -8.45 -14.34
N LEU A 122 -0.39 -8.84 -13.42
CA LEU A 122 0.91 -9.42 -13.77
C LEU A 122 0.77 -10.80 -14.43
N ASN A 123 -0.19 -11.63 -13.99
CA ASN A 123 -0.48 -12.93 -14.59
C ASN A 123 -1.00 -12.83 -16.04
N GLU A 124 -1.57 -11.69 -16.40
CA GLU A 124 -1.93 -11.36 -17.80
C GLU A 124 -0.74 -10.83 -18.62
N GLY A 125 0.47 -10.80 -18.05
CA GLY A 125 1.67 -10.25 -18.69
C GLY A 125 1.64 -8.71 -18.84
N LYS A 126 0.83 -8.02 -18.04
CA LYS A 126 0.63 -6.57 -18.10
C LYS A 126 1.28 -5.89 -16.89
N GLU A 127 1.74 -4.65 -17.08
CA GLU A 127 2.21 -3.82 -15.97
C GLU A 127 1.05 -3.39 -15.05
N SER A 128 1.39 -3.01 -13.81
CA SER A 128 0.42 -2.48 -12.86
C SER A 128 -0.23 -1.20 -13.40
N ASN A 129 -1.56 -1.12 -13.27
CA ASN A 129 -2.35 0.07 -13.54
C ASN A 129 -3.11 0.53 -12.29
N LEU A 130 -2.60 0.17 -11.12
CA LEU A 130 -3.18 0.49 -9.83
C LEU A 130 -2.57 1.76 -9.25
N TYR A 131 -3.42 2.57 -8.64
CA TYR A 131 -3.08 3.83 -7.97
C TYR A 131 -3.94 3.97 -6.71
N PHE A 132 -3.59 4.89 -5.83
CA PHE A 132 -4.52 5.44 -4.83
C PHE A 132 -4.71 6.93 -5.08
N TYR A 133 -5.79 7.50 -4.53
CA TYR A 133 -5.99 8.94 -4.53
C TYR A 133 -5.96 9.49 -3.11
N ARG A 134 -5.22 10.58 -2.90
CA ARG A 134 -5.28 11.35 -1.66
C ARG A 134 -4.87 12.79 -1.92
N ASP A 135 -5.71 13.73 -1.49
CA ASP A 135 -5.45 15.17 -1.60
C ASP A 135 -5.14 15.83 -0.25
N SER A 136 -4.86 17.14 -0.27
CA SER A 136 -4.58 17.94 0.92
C SER A 136 -5.80 18.11 1.84
N ASN A 137 -7.01 17.86 1.36
CA ASN A 137 -8.26 17.95 2.11
C ASN A 137 -8.64 16.62 2.78
N GLN A 138 -7.72 15.62 2.76
CA GLN A 138 -7.92 14.28 3.28
C GLN A 138 -9.00 13.48 2.51
N ASN A 139 -9.39 13.91 1.31
CA ASN A 139 -10.17 13.06 0.42
C ASN A 139 -9.29 11.91 -0.05
N GLU A 140 -9.77 10.68 0.09
CA GLU A 140 -9.01 9.48 -0.21
C GLU A 140 -9.89 8.45 -0.92
N VAL A 141 -9.29 7.72 -1.88
CA VAL A 141 -9.84 6.50 -2.49
C VAL A 141 -8.75 5.45 -2.39
N ASP A 142 -9.08 4.30 -1.80
CA ASP A 142 -8.09 3.26 -1.49
C ASP A 142 -7.40 2.74 -2.76
N ILE A 143 -8.16 2.44 -3.82
CA ILE A 143 -7.61 1.92 -5.08
C ILE A 143 -8.33 2.57 -6.27
N LEU A 144 -7.54 3.08 -7.22
CA LEU A 144 -7.97 3.46 -8.56
C LEU A 144 -7.33 2.51 -9.58
N VAL A 145 -8.13 1.93 -10.45
CA VAL A 145 -7.65 1.10 -11.57
C VAL A 145 -7.75 1.93 -12.85
N ASN A 146 -6.62 2.22 -13.48
CA ASN A 146 -6.59 3.01 -14.71
C ASN A 146 -6.78 2.11 -15.94
N ASN A 147 -7.93 2.27 -16.61
CA ASN A 147 -8.30 1.55 -17.84
C ASN A 147 -8.04 2.38 -19.12
N GLY A 148 -7.29 3.47 -19.01
CA GLY A 148 -6.98 4.39 -20.09
C GLY A 148 -8.07 5.48 -20.26
N SER A 149 -9.23 5.13 -20.77
CA SER A 149 -10.34 6.08 -20.99
C SER A 149 -11.24 6.28 -19.76
N SER A 150 -11.13 5.44 -18.75
CA SER A 150 -11.91 5.50 -17.50
C SER A 150 -11.09 5.00 -16.34
N LEU A 151 -11.52 5.32 -15.12
CA LEU A 151 -11.01 4.76 -13.88
C LEU A 151 -12.08 3.86 -13.26
N ASP A 152 -11.65 2.80 -12.56
CA ASP A 152 -12.50 2.11 -11.61
C ASP A 152 -12.03 2.49 -10.20
N ALA A 153 -12.95 2.84 -9.32
CA ALA A 153 -12.67 3.23 -7.95
C ALA A 153 -13.16 2.15 -6.98
N ILE A 154 -12.27 1.74 -6.08
CA ILE A 154 -12.52 0.69 -5.11
C ILE A 154 -12.23 1.22 -3.71
N GLU A 155 -13.19 1.06 -2.81
CA GLU A 155 -13.06 1.34 -1.38
C GLU A 155 -13.09 0.04 -0.62
N VAL A 156 -12.08 -0.22 0.20
CA VAL A 156 -11.91 -1.51 0.91
C VAL A 156 -12.31 -1.37 2.37
N LYS A 157 -13.28 -2.15 2.81
CA LYS A 157 -13.74 -2.17 4.21
C LYS A 157 -13.80 -3.60 4.72
N SER A 158 -13.17 -3.87 5.86
CA SER A 158 -13.20 -5.18 6.53
C SER A 158 -14.32 -5.29 7.58
N ALA A 159 -15.26 -4.35 7.60
CA ALA A 159 -16.39 -4.35 8.54
C ALA A 159 -17.38 -5.48 8.25
N MET A 160 -17.91 -6.11 9.28
CA MET A 160 -18.94 -7.15 9.16
C MET A 160 -20.33 -6.58 8.83
N THR A 161 -20.56 -5.30 9.14
CA THR A 161 -21.83 -4.61 8.91
C THR A 161 -21.61 -3.47 7.95
N TYR A 162 -22.45 -3.40 6.92
CA TYR A 162 -22.42 -2.28 5.96
C TYR A 162 -22.82 -0.98 6.66
N ASN A 163 -22.13 0.10 6.27
CA ASN A 163 -22.43 1.47 6.70
C ASN A 163 -22.43 2.39 5.46
N PRO A 164 -23.48 3.20 5.21
CA PRO A 164 -23.54 4.11 4.06
C PRO A 164 -22.36 5.11 3.99
N SER A 165 -21.70 5.38 5.13
CA SER A 165 -20.51 6.23 5.13
C SER A 165 -19.33 5.65 4.34
N PHE A 166 -19.31 4.34 4.06
CA PHE A 166 -18.27 3.68 3.30
C PHE A 166 -18.23 4.13 1.83
N GLU A 167 -19.37 4.56 1.30
CA GLU A 167 -19.49 5.03 -0.10
C GLU A 167 -19.19 6.52 -0.29
N LYS A 168 -18.98 7.29 0.76
CA LYS A 168 -18.82 8.75 0.67
C LYS A 168 -17.72 9.18 -0.30
N ALA A 169 -16.57 8.51 -0.28
CA ALA A 169 -15.48 8.79 -1.18
C ALA A 169 -15.84 8.44 -2.61
N LEU A 170 -16.43 7.26 -2.82
CA LEU A 170 -16.86 6.77 -4.14
C LEU A 170 -17.92 7.66 -4.80
N LEU A 171 -18.83 8.25 -4.03
CA LEU A 171 -19.87 9.16 -4.56
C LEU A 171 -19.27 10.46 -5.08
N LYS A 172 -18.19 10.95 -4.49
CA LYS A 172 -17.55 12.23 -4.82
C LYS A 172 -16.32 12.10 -5.72
N VAL A 173 -15.83 10.89 -5.98
CA VAL A 173 -14.53 10.68 -6.65
C VAL A 173 -14.43 11.38 -8.02
N ASN A 174 -15.53 11.51 -8.78
CA ASN A 174 -15.56 12.23 -10.06
C ASN A 174 -15.31 13.75 -9.94
N GLU A 175 -15.40 14.31 -8.73
CA GLU A 175 -15.04 15.70 -8.47
C GLU A 175 -13.52 15.86 -8.35
N TRP A 176 -12.79 14.77 -8.15
CA TRP A 176 -11.39 14.76 -7.78
C TRP A 176 -10.47 14.23 -8.87
N VAL A 177 -10.96 13.33 -9.73
CA VAL A 177 -10.17 12.62 -10.73
C VAL A 177 -10.72 12.73 -12.14
N ASN A 178 -9.84 12.61 -13.13
CA ASN A 178 -10.13 12.51 -14.55
C ASN A 178 -9.13 11.49 -15.17
N PRO A 179 -9.52 10.60 -16.08
CA PRO A 179 -10.86 10.47 -16.67
C PRO A 179 -11.93 10.04 -15.65
N PRO A 180 -13.23 10.12 -16.02
CA PRO A 180 -14.31 9.83 -15.09
C PRO A 180 -14.27 8.38 -14.61
N VAL A 181 -14.78 8.17 -13.40
CA VAL A 181 -14.90 6.82 -12.82
C VAL A 181 -16.10 6.11 -13.45
N GLY A 182 -15.83 4.99 -14.11
CA GLY A 182 -16.83 4.12 -14.73
C GLY A 182 -17.48 3.18 -13.71
N LYS A 183 -16.65 2.46 -12.93
CA LYS A 183 -17.11 1.50 -11.93
C LYS A 183 -16.72 1.93 -10.52
N ARG A 184 -17.63 1.74 -9.56
CA ARG A 184 -17.43 1.94 -8.14
C ARG A 184 -17.71 0.64 -7.40
N THR A 185 -16.81 0.23 -6.53
CA THR A 185 -16.92 -1.05 -5.79
C THR A 185 -16.51 -0.86 -4.35
#